data_2ed61ef42efc87249141908db6ed6044
#
_entry.id   2ed61ef42efc87249141908db6ed6044
#
_cell.length_a   1.000
_cell.length_b   1.000
_cell.length_c   1.000
_cell.angle_alpha   90.00
_cell.angle_beta   90.00
_cell.angle_gamma   90.00
#
_symmetry.space_group_name_H-M   'P 1'
#
loop_
_entity.id
_entity.type
_entity.pdbx_description
1 polymer ?
#
loop_
_entity_poly.entity_id
_entity_poly.type
_entity_poly.pdbx_seq_one_letter_code
_entity_poly.pdbx_strand_id
1 'polypeptide(L)'
;MQSEEKVMKLNGNSLDEVLKKETLSDEDIVFLLGLTDPEDCTKLQQAAYETTTELMGNKVYYRGLIEVSNVCTVDCRYCGIRKDNHVVSRYTLTKEEILSAALFAAENGYGSICLQAGERNDPKFVSFISECLREIHRKTVSKNLPNGLGITLSLGDQTKDVYEEWAQASGNRKNLRYLARFESSNHELFDFLHNVPHKKSKQLEHRLQCLQWLKECGYQVGTGVMIGIPGQTLKDLCADIRLFQKLEADMIGMGPYLMSEGGDLKSLGQTENKQLFQLSLNMIAVTRLVMGNINIAAATAMQVLDPQGRETAISYGANVVMPNLTPLQYREG
;
A
#
# COMPACT_ATOMS: atom_id res chain seq x y z
N MET A 1 -36.61 28.93 13.75
CA MET A 1 -36.64 28.10 12.54
C MET A 1 -35.56 27.06 12.76
N GLN A 2 -35.97 25.84 13.13
CA GLN A 2 -35.10 24.70 13.35
C GLN A 2 -34.59 24.24 11.99
N SER A 3 -33.27 24.26 11.79
CA SER A 3 -32.60 23.58 10.68
C SER A 3 -32.79 22.08 10.91
N GLU A 4 -33.63 21.44 10.10
CA GLU A 4 -33.77 20.01 10.06
C GLU A 4 -32.39 19.42 9.65
N GLU A 5 -31.71 18.79 10.60
CA GLU A 5 -30.56 17.94 10.38
C GLU A 5 -30.95 16.83 9.39
N LYS A 6 -30.48 16.94 8.18
CA LYS A 6 -30.64 15.93 7.16
C LYS A 6 -29.68 14.78 7.48
N VAL A 7 -30.03 14.00 8.53
CA VAL A 7 -29.32 12.75 8.84
C VAL A 7 -29.44 11.85 7.62
N MET A 8 -28.35 11.59 6.96
CA MET A 8 -28.30 10.65 5.83
C MET A 8 -28.56 9.25 6.37
N LYS A 9 -29.74 8.70 6.10
CA LYS A 9 -30.14 7.35 6.54
C LYS A 9 -29.96 6.36 5.40
N LEU A 10 -29.23 5.28 5.64
CA LEU A 10 -29.15 4.13 4.75
C LEU A 10 -30.18 3.09 5.17
N ASN A 11 -31.14 2.77 4.31
CA ASN A 11 -32.22 1.76 4.59
C ASN A 11 -32.91 1.94 5.96
N GLY A 12 -32.96 3.19 6.47
CA GLY A 12 -33.53 3.52 7.78
C GLY A 12 -32.56 3.47 8.96
N ASN A 13 -31.33 2.98 8.80
CA ASN A 13 -30.32 2.92 9.86
C ASN A 13 -29.56 4.25 9.99
N SER A 14 -29.28 4.64 11.23
CA SER A 14 -28.39 5.75 11.55
C SER A 14 -26.92 5.32 11.42
N LEU A 15 -25.96 6.28 11.30
CA LEU A 15 -24.53 6.00 11.32
C LEU A 15 -24.12 5.18 12.56
N ASP A 16 -24.65 5.54 13.74
CA ASP A 16 -24.35 4.87 15.01
C ASP A 16 -24.80 3.40 15.03
N GLU A 17 -25.88 3.07 14.31
CA GLU A 17 -26.33 1.67 14.14
C GLU A 17 -25.42 0.90 13.17
N VAL A 18 -24.96 1.55 12.09
CA VAL A 18 -24.03 0.94 11.15
C VAL A 18 -22.69 0.63 11.81
N LEU A 19 -22.13 1.57 12.58
CA LEU A 19 -20.84 1.42 13.25
C LEU A 19 -20.85 0.35 14.37
N LYS A 20 -22.01 -0.06 14.87
CA LYS A 20 -22.16 -1.13 15.89
C LYS A 20 -22.29 -2.53 15.31
N LYS A 21 -22.38 -2.69 13.99
CA LYS A 21 -22.52 -3.99 13.35
C LYS A 21 -21.24 -4.79 13.45
N GLU A 22 -21.32 -6.07 13.78
CA GLU A 22 -20.18 -7.00 13.73
C GLU A 22 -19.69 -7.25 12.29
N THR A 23 -20.62 -7.18 11.34
CA THR A 23 -20.31 -7.37 9.91
C THR A 23 -21.00 -6.28 9.09
N LEU A 24 -20.23 -5.56 8.32
CA LEU A 24 -20.72 -4.51 7.42
C LEU A 24 -21.17 -5.11 6.09
N SER A 25 -22.37 -4.76 5.62
CA SER A 25 -22.82 -5.09 4.26
C SER A 25 -22.12 -4.22 3.22
N ASP A 26 -22.30 -4.51 1.94
CA ASP A 26 -21.73 -3.69 0.86
C ASP A 26 -22.36 -2.28 0.85
N GLU A 27 -23.64 -2.18 1.17
CA GLU A 27 -24.33 -0.90 1.33
C GLU A 27 -23.78 -0.10 2.50
N ASP A 28 -23.49 -0.75 3.64
CA ASP A 28 -22.86 -0.10 4.79
C ASP A 28 -21.47 0.43 4.42
N ILE A 29 -20.66 -0.37 3.72
CA ILE A 29 -19.33 0.04 3.26
C ILE A 29 -19.42 1.25 2.33
N VAL A 30 -20.29 1.20 1.31
CA VAL A 30 -20.49 2.34 0.38
C VAL A 30 -20.96 3.59 1.13
N PHE A 31 -21.86 3.45 2.09
CA PHE A 31 -22.34 4.55 2.93
C PHE A 31 -21.18 5.18 3.73
N LEU A 32 -20.40 4.38 4.45
CA LEU A 32 -19.26 4.86 5.24
C LEU A 32 -18.15 5.49 4.37
N LEU A 33 -17.89 4.95 3.20
CA LEU A 33 -16.95 5.52 2.24
C LEU A 33 -17.41 6.92 1.75
N GLY A 34 -18.71 7.12 1.62
CA GLY A 34 -19.32 8.36 1.12
C GLY A 34 -19.50 9.47 2.15
N LEU A 35 -19.08 9.28 3.40
CA LEU A 35 -19.23 10.30 4.44
C LEU A 35 -18.40 11.55 4.13
N THR A 36 -19.04 12.70 4.25
CA THR A 36 -18.42 14.03 4.03
C THR A 36 -18.72 15.02 5.14
N ASP A 37 -19.73 14.75 5.96
CA ASP A 37 -20.04 15.58 7.13
C ASP A 37 -18.92 15.42 8.19
N PRO A 38 -18.39 16.51 8.75
CA PRO A 38 -17.27 16.46 9.70
C PRO A 38 -17.57 15.69 10.99
N GLU A 39 -18.81 15.75 11.51
CA GLU A 39 -19.21 15.05 12.73
C GLU A 39 -19.30 13.54 12.45
N ASP A 40 -19.88 13.15 11.33
CA ASP A 40 -19.97 11.76 10.90
C ASP A 40 -18.60 11.17 10.58
N CYS A 41 -17.72 11.93 9.93
CA CYS A 41 -16.32 11.53 9.70
C CYS A 41 -15.56 11.35 11.02
N THR A 42 -15.83 12.18 12.04
CA THR A 42 -15.22 12.03 13.37
C THR A 42 -15.69 10.75 14.07
N LYS A 43 -16.97 10.40 13.96
CA LYS A 43 -17.48 9.13 14.50
C LYS A 43 -16.84 7.91 13.82
N LEU A 44 -16.70 7.95 12.49
CA LEU A 44 -16.02 6.90 11.73
C LEU A 44 -14.54 6.78 12.15
N GLN A 45 -13.84 7.90 12.29
CA GLN A 45 -12.47 7.96 12.80
C GLN A 45 -12.34 7.29 14.17
N GLN A 46 -13.21 7.68 15.11
CA GLN A 46 -13.19 7.16 16.47
C GLN A 46 -13.40 5.62 16.48
N ALA A 47 -14.38 5.12 15.75
CA ALA A 47 -14.64 3.68 15.65
C ALA A 47 -13.44 2.91 15.08
N ALA A 48 -12.79 3.43 14.04
CA ALA A 48 -11.59 2.82 13.46
C ALA A 48 -10.37 2.88 14.41
N TYR A 49 -10.20 3.98 15.13
CA TYR A 49 -9.14 4.14 16.12
C TYR A 49 -9.31 3.16 17.29
N GLU A 50 -10.53 3.03 17.83
CA GLU A 50 -10.86 2.09 18.90
C GLU A 50 -10.60 0.65 18.46
N THR A 51 -11.09 0.26 17.28
CA THR A 51 -10.80 -1.06 16.68
C THR A 51 -9.29 -1.33 16.54
N THR A 52 -8.53 -0.32 16.09
CA THR A 52 -7.08 -0.45 15.96
C THR A 52 -6.42 -0.64 17.33
N THR A 53 -6.81 0.16 18.31
CA THR A 53 -6.23 0.11 19.66
C THR A 53 -6.55 -1.20 20.37
N GLU A 54 -7.77 -1.71 20.21
CA GLU A 54 -8.19 -2.98 20.78
C GLU A 54 -7.44 -4.16 20.18
N LEU A 55 -7.35 -4.25 18.85
CA LEU A 55 -6.79 -5.40 18.15
C LEU A 55 -5.27 -5.37 18.00
N MET A 56 -4.69 -4.18 17.83
CA MET A 56 -3.25 -4.00 17.53
C MET A 56 -2.47 -3.36 18.68
N GLY A 57 -3.17 -2.86 19.71
CA GLY A 57 -2.61 -2.01 20.76
C GLY A 57 -2.30 -0.59 20.26
N ASN A 58 -2.00 0.31 21.16
CA ASN A 58 -1.61 1.69 20.82
C ASN A 58 -0.15 1.74 20.33
N LYS A 59 0.09 1.16 19.15
CA LYS A 59 1.43 1.02 18.56
C LYS A 59 1.44 1.40 17.09
N VAL A 60 2.48 2.14 16.70
CA VAL A 60 2.82 2.43 15.32
C VAL A 60 4.13 1.76 14.97
N TYR A 61 4.14 1.01 13.88
CA TYR A 61 5.31 0.28 13.42
C TYR A 61 6.09 1.09 12.38
N TYR A 62 7.39 1.25 12.61
CA TYR A 62 8.29 1.84 11.62
C TYR A 62 8.82 0.76 10.68
N ARG A 63 8.72 1.04 9.39
CA ARG A 63 9.30 0.21 8.32
C ARG A 63 10.13 1.08 7.40
N GLY A 64 11.46 0.95 7.46
CA GLY A 64 12.36 1.76 6.64
C GLY A 64 12.16 1.47 5.15
N LEU A 65 11.79 2.47 4.35
CA LEU A 65 11.65 2.33 2.90
C LEU A 65 13.01 2.55 2.23
N ILE A 66 13.45 1.61 1.40
CA ILE A 66 14.64 1.69 0.57
C ILE A 66 14.21 1.49 -0.89
N GLU A 67 14.26 2.54 -1.67
CA GLU A 67 13.95 2.52 -3.10
C GLU A 67 15.19 2.03 -3.86
N VAL A 68 15.26 0.72 -4.06
CA VAL A 68 16.43 0.04 -4.61
C VAL A 68 16.74 0.45 -6.05
N SER A 69 15.70 0.69 -6.86
CA SER A 69 15.84 1.08 -8.25
C SER A 69 14.55 1.70 -8.79
N ASN A 70 14.69 2.74 -9.61
CA ASN A 70 13.57 3.30 -10.37
C ASN A 70 13.55 2.81 -11.84
N VAL A 71 14.34 1.80 -12.20
CA VAL A 71 14.28 1.14 -13.50
C VAL A 71 13.07 0.21 -13.54
N CYS A 72 12.18 0.39 -14.52
CA CYS A 72 10.98 -0.41 -14.70
C CYS A 72 10.85 -0.89 -16.15
N THR A 73 10.25 -2.06 -16.36
CA THR A 73 10.00 -2.65 -17.69
C THR A 73 8.56 -2.48 -18.15
N VAL A 74 7.70 -1.84 -17.32
CA VAL A 74 6.25 -1.68 -17.55
C VAL A 74 5.88 -0.21 -17.71
N ASP A 75 4.82 0.06 -18.45
CA ASP A 75 4.33 1.41 -18.76
C ASP A 75 2.98 1.71 -18.09
N CYS A 76 2.86 1.45 -16.78
CA CYS A 76 1.64 1.82 -16.06
C CYS A 76 1.40 3.34 -16.17
N ARG A 77 0.21 3.74 -16.62
CA ARG A 77 -0.12 5.11 -17.02
C ARG A 77 -0.05 6.13 -15.87
N TYR A 78 -0.20 5.66 -14.64
CA TYR A 78 -0.15 6.49 -13.43
C TYR A 78 1.27 6.68 -12.86
N CYS A 79 2.23 5.87 -13.30
CA CYS A 79 3.50 5.73 -12.61
C CYS A 79 4.58 6.66 -13.15
N GLY A 80 5.18 7.46 -12.26
CA GLY A 80 6.28 8.38 -12.63
C GLY A 80 7.54 7.66 -13.10
N ILE A 81 7.78 6.42 -12.66
CA ILE A 81 8.94 5.60 -13.08
C ILE A 81 8.61 4.60 -14.20
N ARG A 82 7.48 4.79 -14.91
CA ARG A 82 7.13 3.93 -16.05
C ARG A 82 8.26 3.90 -17.09
N LYS A 83 8.34 2.81 -17.85
CA LYS A 83 9.44 2.55 -18.80
C LYS A 83 9.69 3.71 -19.76
N ASP A 84 8.63 4.25 -20.35
CA ASP A 84 8.70 5.30 -21.36
C ASP A 84 8.77 6.73 -20.79
N ASN A 85 8.91 6.90 -19.49
CA ASN A 85 9.26 8.20 -18.92
C ASN A 85 10.78 8.40 -19.03
N HIS A 86 11.20 9.14 -20.05
CA HIS A 86 12.61 9.43 -20.34
C HIS A 86 13.13 10.69 -19.63
N VAL A 87 12.26 11.40 -18.89
CA VAL A 87 12.66 12.59 -18.12
C VAL A 87 13.31 12.20 -16.79
N VAL A 88 12.94 11.03 -16.26
CA VAL A 88 13.45 10.54 -14.98
C VAL A 88 14.86 9.99 -15.10
N SER A 89 15.78 10.48 -14.29
CA SER A 89 17.11 9.91 -14.15
C SER A 89 17.06 8.52 -13.54
N ARG A 90 17.53 7.49 -14.27
CA ARG A 90 17.46 6.10 -13.84
C ARG A 90 18.62 5.72 -12.96
N TYR A 91 18.33 5.01 -11.86
CA TYR A 91 19.34 4.50 -10.95
C TYR A 91 19.03 3.07 -10.48
N THR A 92 20.03 2.42 -9.96
CA THR A 92 19.95 1.23 -9.11
C THR A 92 21.00 1.40 -8.02
N LEU A 93 20.60 1.26 -6.76
CA LEU A 93 21.50 1.33 -5.61
C LEU A 93 22.54 0.22 -5.67
N THR A 94 23.71 0.47 -5.16
CA THR A 94 24.72 -0.56 -4.90
C THR A 94 24.30 -1.44 -3.71
N LYS A 95 24.87 -2.62 -3.62
CA LYS A 95 24.65 -3.50 -2.47
C LYS A 95 25.08 -2.85 -1.15
N GLU A 96 26.16 -2.09 -1.18
CA GLU A 96 26.71 -1.36 -0.05
C GLU A 96 25.74 -0.28 0.47
N GLU A 97 25.11 0.48 -0.44
CA GLU A 97 24.10 1.49 -0.08
C GLU A 97 22.86 0.84 0.55
N ILE A 98 22.38 -0.27 -0.03
CA ILE A 98 21.24 -1.01 0.54
C ILE A 98 21.58 -1.56 1.92
N LEU A 99 22.75 -2.16 2.09
CA LEU A 99 23.20 -2.70 3.37
C LEU A 99 23.39 -1.59 4.43
N SER A 100 23.94 -0.44 4.06
CA SER A 100 24.09 0.70 4.96
C SER A 100 22.74 1.18 5.48
N ALA A 101 21.75 1.32 4.60
CA ALA A 101 20.39 1.71 5.00
C ALA A 101 19.71 0.65 5.88
N ALA A 102 19.92 -0.64 5.58
CA ALA A 102 19.37 -1.74 6.38
C ALA A 102 20.00 -1.81 7.79
N LEU A 103 21.32 -1.59 7.89
CA LEU A 103 22.02 -1.54 9.18
C LEU A 103 21.56 -0.34 10.01
N PHE A 104 21.44 0.84 9.38
CA PHE A 104 20.89 2.01 10.03
C PHE A 104 19.49 1.72 10.61
N ALA A 105 18.61 1.06 9.87
CA ALA A 105 17.29 0.67 10.35
C ALA A 105 17.38 -0.26 11.57
N ALA A 106 18.24 -1.27 11.52
CA ALA A 106 18.43 -2.23 12.62
C ALA A 106 18.98 -1.56 13.90
N GLU A 107 19.94 -0.66 13.76
CA GLU A 107 20.58 0.08 14.87
C GLU A 107 19.65 1.12 15.51
N ASN A 108 18.71 1.67 14.72
CA ASN A 108 17.75 2.66 15.21
C ASN A 108 16.39 2.07 15.61
N GLY A 109 16.34 0.76 15.86
CA GLY A 109 15.16 0.10 16.43
C GLY A 109 14.02 -0.13 15.44
N TYR A 110 14.25 -0.01 14.13
CA TYR A 110 13.28 -0.42 13.14
C TYR A 110 13.21 -1.95 13.12
N GLY A 111 12.02 -2.49 13.29
CA GLY A 111 11.82 -3.94 13.27
C GLY A 111 11.86 -4.52 11.84
N SER A 112 11.73 -3.68 10.81
CA SER A 112 11.66 -4.10 9.42
C SER A 112 12.01 -3.00 8.42
N ILE A 113 12.32 -3.42 7.18
CA ILE A 113 12.51 -2.54 6.02
C ILE A 113 11.60 -2.98 4.87
N CYS A 114 11.41 -2.08 3.90
CA CYS A 114 10.80 -2.36 2.61
C CYS A 114 11.81 -2.09 1.50
N LEU A 115 12.11 -3.09 0.69
CA LEU A 115 12.88 -2.94 -0.54
C LEU A 115 11.91 -2.75 -1.70
N GLN A 116 11.89 -1.56 -2.28
CA GLN A 116 11.00 -1.19 -3.38
C GLN A 116 11.78 -0.92 -4.66
N ALA A 117 11.26 -1.37 -5.79
CA ALA A 117 11.80 -1.02 -7.09
C ALA A 117 10.72 -1.00 -8.18
N GLY A 118 11.05 -0.46 -9.34
CA GLY A 118 10.31 -0.75 -10.55
C GLY A 118 10.35 -2.25 -10.89
N GLU A 119 9.39 -2.70 -11.68
CA GLU A 119 9.30 -4.12 -12.06
C GLU A 119 10.43 -4.50 -13.00
N ARG A 120 11.25 -5.46 -12.55
CA ARG A 120 12.35 -6.06 -13.28
C ARG A 120 12.39 -7.56 -13.01
N ASN A 121 12.57 -8.34 -14.07
CA ASN A 121 12.64 -9.80 -14.00
C ASN A 121 13.90 -10.36 -14.71
N ASP A 122 14.89 -9.51 -15.01
CA ASP A 122 16.14 -9.96 -15.58
C ASP A 122 16.97 -10.75 -14.53
N PRO A 123 17.65 -11.83 -14.93
CA PRO A 123 18.37 -12.72 -14.00
C PRO A 123 19.43 -12.00 -13.14
N LYS A 124 20.04 -10.94 -13.68
CA LYS A 124 21.04 -10.15 -12.92
C LYS A 124 20.39 -9.41 -11.74
N PHE A 125 19.24 -8.82 -11.96
CA PHE A 125 18.50 -8.14 -10.89
C PHE A 125 17.96 -9.14 -9.86
N VAL A 126 17.43 -10.28 -10.30
CA VAL A 126 16.95 -11.34 -9.40
C VAL A 126 18.07 -11.81 -8.48
N SER A 127 19.24 -12.17 -9.06
CA SER A 127 20.41 -12.60 -8.28
C SER A 127 20.93 -11.50 -7.35
N PHE A 128 20.95 -10.24 -7.81
CA PHE A 128 21.37 -9.09 -7.00
C PHE A 128 20.48 -8.92 -5.75
N ILE A 129 19.16 -9.03 -5.90
CA ILE A 129 18.23 -8.97 -4.75
C ILE A 129 18.49 -10.16 -3.81
N SER A 130 18.68 -11.37 -4.35
CA SER A 130 18.99 -12.56 -3.53
C SER A 130 20.27 -12.39 -2.71
N GLU A 131 21.30 -11.77 -3.27
CA GLU A 131 22.54 -11.46 -2.54
C GLU A 131 22.30 -10.41 -1.44
N CYS A 132 21.57 -9.34 -1.76
CA CYS A 132 21.22 -8.32 -0.77
C CYS A 132 20.44 -8.91 0.41
N LEU A 133 19.47 -9.78 0.15
CA LEU A 133 18.67 -10.45 1.19
C LEU A 133 19.54 -11.29 2.13
N ARG A 134 20.43 -12.13 1.58
CA ARG A 134 21.36 -12.96 2.38
C ARG A 134 22.26 -12.08 3.27
N GLU A 135 22.82 -11.02 2.72
CA GLU A 135 23.73 -10.13 3.46
C GLU A 135 22.98 -9.31 4.52
N ILE A 136 21.78 -8.80 4.23
CA ILE A 136 20.94 -8.11 5.22
C ILE A 136 20.66 -9.06 6.38
N HIS A 137 20.19 -10.27 6.12
CA HIS A 137 19.92 -11.25 7.17
C HIS A 137 21.17 -11.51 8.00
N ARG A 138 22.29 -11.87 7.36
CA ARG A 138 23.55 -12.20 8.02
C ARG A 138 24.07 -11.06 8.93
N LYS A 139 23.92 -9.80 8.50
CA LYS A 139 24.47 -8.64 9.21
C LYS A 139 23.54 -8.03 10.26
N THR A 140 22.23 -8.32 10.18
CA THR A 140 21.26 -7.74 11.13
C THR A 140 20.82 -8.70 12.23
N VAL A 141 21.21 -9.98 12.16
CA VAL A 141 21.00 -10.90 13.28
C VAL A 141 21.77 -10.41 14.50
N SER A 142 21.06 -10.17 15.60
CA SER A 142 21.61 -9.65 16.84
C SER A 142 20.78 -10.11 18.04
N LYS A 143 21.20 -9.76 19.26
CA LYS A 143 20.44 -10.06 20.49
C LYS A 143 19.03 -9.46 20.46
N ASN A 144 18.87 -8.27 19.88
CA ASN A 144 17.58 -7.57 19.77
C ASN A 144 16.77 -8.01 18.54
N LEU A 145 17.43 -8.55 17.52
CA LEU A 145 16.85 -9.05 16.28
C LEU A 145 17.37 -10.49 16.02
N PRO A 146 16.94 -11.49 16.80
CA PRO A 146 17.51 -12.84 16.74
C PRO A 146 17.29 -13.53 15.38
N ASN A 147 16.31 -13.08 14.60
CA ASN A 147 16.03 -13.55 13.25
C ASN A 147 16.41 -12.53 12.17
N GLY A 148 17.18 -11.50 12.51
CA GLY A 148 17.47 -10.38 11.61
C GLY A 148 16.28 -9.45 11.37
N LEU A 149 16.46 -8.42 10.55
CA LEU A 149 15.40 -7.50 10.14
C LEU A 149 14.27 -8.23 9.42
N GLY A 150 13.03 -7.84 9.71
CA GLY A 150 11.89 -8.19 8.86
C GLY A 150 12.00 -7.48 7.51
N ILE A 151 11.65 -8.16 6.42
CA ILE A 151 11.77 -7.63 5.08
C ILE A 151 10.41 -7.64 4.38
N THR A 152 10.07 -6.53 3.76
CA THR A 152 8.99 -6.43 2.78
C THR A 152 9.62 -6.21 1.40
N LEU A 153 9.23 -6.99 0.42
CA LEU A 153 9.60 -6.77 -0.98
C LEU A 153 8.44 -6.12 -1.73
N SER A 154 8.74 -5.16 -2.59
CA SER A 154 7.79 -4.53 -3.52
C SER A 154 8.48 -4.30 -4.86
N LEU A 155 8.64 -5.39 -5.62
CA LEU A 155 9.53 -5.47 -6.80
C LEU A 155 8.77 -5.86 -8.08
N GLY A 156 7.45 -5.59 -8.13
CA GLY A 156 6.58 -5.93 -9.26
C GLY A 156 6.19 -7.40 -9.32
N ASP A 157 5.64 -7.82 -10.46
CA ASP A 157 5.24 -9.21 -10.68
C ASP A 157 6.45 -10.07 -11.04
N GLN A 158 6.54 -11.25 -10.41
CA GLN A 158 7.60 -12.22 -10.66
C GLN A 158 7.01 -13.61 -10.91
N THR A 159 7.87 -14.56 -11.31
CA THR A 159 7.49 -15.97 -11.35
C THR A 159 7.51 -16.58 -9.95
N LYS A 160 6.79 -17.70 -9.78
CA LYS A 160 6.79 -18.44 -8.51
C LYS A 160 8.19 -18.85 -8.06
N ASP A 161 9.05 -19.26 -9.01
CA ASP A 161 10.42 -19.67 -8.72
C ASP A 161 11.26 -18.52 -8.15
N VAL A 162 11.07 -17.28 -8.66
CA VAL A 162 11.74 -16.08 -8.14
C VAL A 162 11.25 -15.77 -6.72
N TYR A 163 9.95 -15.88 -6.47
CA TYR A 163 9.41 -15.70 -5.11
C TYR A 163 10.00 -16.72 -4.13
N GLU A 164 10.11 -17.99 -4.53
CA GLU A 164 10.71 -19.02 -3.69
C GLU A 164 12.22 -18.78 -3.48
N GLU A 165 12.97 -18.38 -4.52
CA GLU A 165 14.39 -18.02 -4.41
C GLU A 165 14.60 -16.89 -3.38
N TRP A 166 13.80 -15.82 -3.46
CA TRP A 166 13.92 -14.70 -2.52
C TRP A 166 13.46 -15.06 -1.10
N ALA A 167 12.46 -15.95 -0.99
CA ALA A 167 12.05 -16.45 0.31
C ALA A 167 13.17 -17.24 1.00
N GLN A 168 13.88 -18.08 0.26
CA GLN A 168 15.05 -18.80 0.76
C GLN A 168 16.20 -17.84 1.10
N ALA A 169 16.49 -16.89 0.22
CA ALA A 169 17.56 -15.91 0.40
C ALA A 169 17.35 -15.01 1.63
N SER A 170 16.11 -14.73 2.02
CA SER A 170 15.76 -13.85 3.16
C SER A 170 16.22 -14.41 4.52
N GLY A 171 16.38 -15.71 4.65
CA GLY A 171 16.75 -16.39 5.91
C GLY A 171 15.71 -16.25 7.04
N ASN A 172 14.63 -15.50 6.84
CA ASN A 172 13.61 -15.20 7.86
C ASN A 172 12.19 -15.19 7.26
N ARG A 173 11.66 -16.36 6.90
CA ARG A 173 10.31 -16.46 6.31
C ARG A 173 9.20 -15.93 7.22
N LYS A 174 9.34 -16.00 8.55
CA LYS A 174 8.30 -15.52 9.49
C LYS A 174 8.06 -14.00 9.40
N ASN A 175 9.10 -13.23 9.05
CA ASN A 175 9.04 -11.78 8.95
C ASN A 175 9.24 -11.30 7.51
N LEU A 176 8.97 -12.18 6.54
CA LEU A 176 9.07 -11.88 5.13
C LEU A 176 7.68 -11.52 4.58
N ARG A 177 7.61 -10.39 3.91
CA ARG A 177 6.39 -9.84 3.30
C ARG A 177 6.63 -9.52 1.84
N TYR A 178 5.58 -9.54 1.07
CA TYR A 178 5.59 -9.00 -0.29
C TYR A 178 4.39 -8.09 -0.50
N LEU A 179 4.62 -6.91 -1.07
CA LEU A 179 3.57 -5.97 -1.45
C LEU A 179 3.43 -5.94 -2.97
N ALA A 180 2.30 -6.44 -3.47
CA ALA A 180 1.92 -6.36 -4.88
C ALA A 180 0.51 -5.78 -4.99
N ARG A 181 0.42 -4.46 -5.24
CA ARG A 181 -0.86 -3.75 -5.32
C ARG A 181 -1.56 -4.06 -6.64
N PHE A 182 -2.86 -4.36 -6.59
CA PHE A 182 -3.66 -4.53 -7.81
C PHE A 182 -4.27 -3.19 -8.31
N GLU A 183 -4.22 -2.15 -7.53
CA GLU A 183 -4.63 -0.77 -7.78
C GLU A 183 -6.15 -0.56 -7.95
N SER A 184 -6.85 -1.49 -8.56
CA SER A 184 -8.32 -1.59 -8.59
C SER A 184 -8.75 -3.03 -8.92
N SER A 185 -9.80 -3.51 -8.28
CA SER A 185 -10.46 -4.79 -8.59
C SER A 185 -11.40 -4.70 -9.80
N ASN A 186 -11.76 -3.49 -10.22
CA ASN A 186 -12.53 -3.25 -11.43
C ASN A 186 -11.64 -3.48 -12.66
N HIS A 187 -11.99 -4.46 -13.51
CA HIS A 187 -11.22 -4.85 -14.67
C HIS A 187 -11.00 -3.70 -15.66
N GLU A 188 -12.01 -2.88 -15.89
CA GLU A 188 -11.92 -1.75 -16.82
C GLU A 188 -10.94 -0.68 -16.30
N LEU A 189 -11.00 -0.38 -14.99
CA LEU A 189 -10.04 0.53 -14.34
C LEU A 189 -8.64 -0.08 -14.31
N PHE A 190 -8.50 -1.36 -13.99
CA PHE A 190 -7.21 -2.03 -14.02
C PHE A 190 -6.58 -1.96 -15.41
N ASP A 191 -7.34 -2.31 -16.44
CA ASP A 191 -6.87 -2.24 -17.85
C ASP A 191 -6.55 -0.81 -18.25
N PHE A 192 -7.38 0.14 -17.89
CA PHE A 192 -7.14 1.56 -18.13
C PHE A 192 -5.81 2.05 -17.52
N LEU A 193 -5.47 1.59 -16.33
CA LEU A 193 -4.25 1.97 -15.61
C LEU A 193 -2.98 1.29 -16.15
N HIS A 194 -3.09 0.04 -16.63
CA HIS A 194 -1.93 -0.80 -16.89
C HIS A 194 -1.70 -1.10 -18.37
N ASN A 195 -2.71 -0.94 -19.22
CA ASN A 195 -2.61 -1.34 -20.60
C ASN A 195 -2.48 -0.12 -21.53
N VAL A 196 -1.26 0.10 -21.98
CA VAL A 196 -0.96 1.08 -23.03
C VAL A 196 -0.95 0.35 -24.38
N PRO A 197 -1.66 0.86 -25.41
CA PRO A 197 -1.68 0.25 -26.75
C PRO A 197 -0.26 -0.05 -27.25
N HIS A 198 -0.08 -1.24 -27.83
CA HIS A 198 1.21 -1.73 -28.39
C HIS A 198 2.33 -1.94 -27.34
N LYS A 199 2.03 -1.93 -26.04
CA LYS A 199 2.98 -2.21 -24.95
C LYS A 199 2.68 -3.55 -24.29
N LYS A 200 3.62 -4.00 -23.42
CA LYS A 200 3.39 -5.18 -22.57
C LYS A 200 2.23 -4.89 -21.64
N SER A 201 1.12 -5.60 -21.83
CA SER A 201 -0.07 -5.48 -20.99
C SER A 201 0.11 -6.25 -19.67
N LYS A 202 -0.56 -5.78 -18.64
CA LYS A 202 -0.78 -6.52 -17.39
C LYS A 202 -2.21 -7.04 -17.37
N GLN A 203 -2.45 -8.11 -16.64
CA GLN A 203 -3.76 -8.69 -16.41
C GLN A 203 -4.02 -8.78 -14.92
N LEU A 204 -5.22 -8.43 -14.48
CA LEU A 204 -5.60 -8.50 -13.08
C LEU A 204 -5.48 -9.93 -12.55
N GLU A 205 -5.92 -10.92 -13.34
CA GLU A 205 -5.82 -12.34 -13.01
C GLU A 205 -4.39 -12.78 -12.75
N HIS A 206 -3.45 -12.31 -13.55
CA HIS A 206 -2.03 -12.60 -13.33
C HIS A 206 -1.52 -12.00 -12.02
N ARG A 207 -1.93 -10.76 -11.70
CA ARG A 207 -1.61 -10.11 -10.43
C ARG A 207 -2.18 -10.90 -9.25
N LEU A 208 -3.43 -11.36 -9.35
CA LEU A 208 -4.05 -12.19 -8.32
C LEU A 208 -3.36 -13.54 -8.20
N GLN A 209 -2.93 -14.13 -9.30
CA GLN A 209 -2.12 -15.35 -9.29
C GLN A 209 -0.75 -15.15 -8.62
N CYS A 210 -0.11 -14.00 -8.82
CA CYS A 210 1.13 -13.66 -8.10
C CYS A 210 0.89 -13.60 -6.57
N LEU A 211 -0.21 -13.00 -6.12
CA LEU A 211 -0.57 -12.96 -4.70
C LEU A 211 -0.79 -14.37 -4.12
N GLN A 212 -1.40 -15.26 -4.91
CA GLN A 212 -1.55 -16.66 -4.52
C GLN A 212 -0.19 -17.38 -4.42
N TRP A 213 0.69 -17.23 -5.41
CA TRP A 213 2.04 -17.82 -5.35
C TRP A 213 2.85 -17.32 -4.15
N LEU A 214 2.70 -16.04 -3.80
CA LEU A 214 3.36 -15.47 -2.61
C LEU A 214 2.91 -16.17 -1.33
N LYS A 215 1.60 -16.44 -1.16
CA LYS A 215 1.09 -17.24 -0.03
C LYS A 215 1.70 -18.63 -0.01
N GLU A 216 1.72 -19.31 -1.16
CA GLU A 216 2.29 -20.67 -1.29
C GLU A 216 3.78 -20.71 -0.96
N CYS A 217 4.53 -19.64 -1.25
CA CYS A 217 5.94 -19.48 -0.88
C CYS A 217 6.15 -19.02 0.58
N GLY A 218 5.08 -18.84 1.36
CA GLY A 218 5.14 -18.53 2.80
C GLY A 218 5.38 -17.06 3.14
N TYR A 219 5.06 -16.13 2.23
CA TYR A 219 5.05 -14.70 2.52
C TYR A 219 3.81 -14.28 3.31
N GLN A 220 3.97 -13.29 4.17
CA GLN A 220 2.85 -12.43 4.55
C GLN A 220 2.51 -11.55 3.33
N VAL A 221 1.27 -11.67 2.85
CA VAL A 221 0.86 -11.04 1.58
C VAL A 221 0.30 -9.66 1.82
N GLY A 222 0.93 -8.66 1.20
CA GLY A 222 0.44 -7.30 1.10
C GLY A 222 -0.11 -7.00 -0.28
N THR A 223 -1.21 -6.27 -0.31
CA THR A 223 -1.77 -5.71 -1.54
C THR A 223 -2.29 -4.30 -1.30
N GLY A 224 -3.01 -3.72 -2.24
CA GLY A 224 -3.57 -2.40 -2.09
C GLY A 224 -4.09 -1.79 -3.37
N VAL A 225 -4.62 -0.59 -3.23
CA VAL A 225 -5.29 0.13 -4.31
C VAL A 225 -4.91 1.61 -4.31
N MET A 226 -5.18 2.28 -5.43
CA MET A 226 -5.25 3.73 -5.50
C MET A 226 -6.69 4.20 -5.27
N ILE A 227 -6.84 5.35 -4.64
CA ILE A 227 -8.12 5.95 -4.28
C ILE A 227 -8.30 7.24 -5.09
N GLY A 228 -9.47 7.40 -5.69
CA GLY A 228 -9.81 8.58 -6.50
C GLY A 228 -9.23 8.54 -7.92
N ILE A 229 -9.06 7.36 -8.48
CA ILE A 229 -8.75 7.17 -9.90
C ILE A 229 -9.90 7.78 -10.73
N PRO A 230 -9.62 8.51 -11.83
CA PRO A 230 -10.68 9.00 -12.71
C PRO A 230 -11.64 7.88 -13.14
N GLY A 231 -12.93 8.07 -12.91
CA GLY A 231 -13.97 7.08 -13.18
C GLY A 231 -14.23 6.04 -12.07
N GLN A 232 -13.42 6.00 -11.01
CA GLN A 232 -13.63 5.11 -9.87
C GLN A 232 -14.85 5.53 -9.05
N THR A 233 -15.69 4.59 -8.67
CA THR A 233 -16.89 4.78 -7.84
C THR A 233 -16.67 4.25 -6.41
N LEU A 234 -17.57 4.63 -5.48
CA LEU A 234 -17.56 4.05 -4.13
C LEU A 234 -17.85 2.55 -4.14
N LYS A 235 -18.58 2.05 -5.15
CA LYS A 235 -18.81 0.61 -5.32
C LYS A 235 -17.54 -0.13 -5.74
N ASP A 236 -16.69 0.49 -6.53
CA ASP A 236 -15.39 -0.08 -6.89
C ASP A 236 -14.50 -0.19 -5.64
N LEU A 237 -14.46 0.86 -4.81
CA LEU A 237 -13.72 0.84 -3.53
C LEU A 237 -14.27 -0.20 -2.56
N CYS A 238 -15.60 -0.40 -2.51
CA CYS A 238 -16.23 -1.47 -1.75
C CYS A 238 -15.77 -2.84 -2.25
N ALA A 239 -15.80 -3.07 -3.56
CA ALA A 239 -15.31 -4.31 -4.17
C ALA A 239 -13.81 -4.54 -3.90
N ASP A 240 -13.01 -3.48 -3.87
CA ASP A 240 -11.59 -3.55 -3.50
C ASP A 240 -11.42 -4.07 -2.06
N ILE A 241 -12.19 -3.55 -1.10
CA ILE A 241 -12.17 -4.02 0.30
C ILE A 241 -12.60 -5.49 0.39
N ARG A 242 -13.65 -5.90 -0.35
CA ARG A 242 -14.08 -7.30 -0.40
C ARG A 242 -13.00 -8.22 -1.00
N LEU A 243 -12.27 -7.73 -1.99
CA LEU A 243 -11.16 -8.49 -2.55
C LEU A 243 -10.01 -8.62 -1.53
N PHE A 244 -9.72 -7.60 -0.70
CA PHE A 244 -8.77 -7.74 0.40
C PHE A 244 -9.17 -8.87 1.36
N GLN A 245 -10.46 -8.94 1.74
CA GLN A 245 -10.98 -10.03 2.59
C GLN A 245 -10.82 -11.40 1.90
N LYS A 246 -11.24 -11.52 0.64
CA LYS A 246 -11.15 -12.78 -0.13
C LYS A 246 -9.69 -13.25 -0.28
N LEU A 247 -8.77 -12.33 -0.44
CA LEU A 247 -7.33 -12.62 -0.52
C LEU A 247 -6.72 -12.88 0.87
N GLU A 248 -7.45 -12.69 1.97
CA GLU A 248 -6.93 -12.77 3.34
C GLU A 248 -5.60 -12.02 3.45
N ALA A 249 -5.58 -10.77 3.02
CA ALA A 249 -4.37 -9.97 2.98
C ALA A 249 -3.85 -9.67 4.39
N ASP A 250 -2.55 -9.79 4.62
CA ASP A 250 -1.89 -9.48 5.90
C ASP A 250 -1.55 -8.00 6.05
N MET A 251 -1.48 -7.29 4.93
CA MET A 251 -1.04 -5.90 4.87
C MET A 251 -1.70 -5.16 3.71
N ILE A 252 -2.15 -3.92 3.97
CA ILE A 252 -2.72 -3.05 2.94
C ILE A 252 -1.88 -1.78 2.79
N GLY A 253 -1.46 -1.53 1.54
CA GLY A 253 -0.83 -0.28 1.13
C GLY A 253 -1.73 0.47 0.16
N MET A 254 -2.47 1.45 0.63
CA MET A 254 -3.37 2.25 -0.19
C MET A 254 -3.13 3.73 0.02
N GLY A 255 -3.50 4.53 -0.97
CA GLY A 255 -3.37 5.98 -0.89
C GLY A 255 -4.04 6.68 -2.05
N PRO A 256 -4.17 8.02 -1.97
CA PRO A 256 -4.77 8.82 -3.01
C PRO A 256 -4.01 8.70 -4.33
N TYR A 257 -4.75 8.72 -5.44
CA TYR A 257 -4.18 8.93 -6.75
C TYR A 257 -3.70 10.38 -6.86
N LEU A 258 -2.40 10.55 -7.07
CA LEU A 258 -1.79 11.85 -7.34
C LEU A 258 -1.24 11.84 -8.76
N MET A 259 -1.51 12.91 -9.50
CA MET A 259 -0.96 13.06 -10.85
C MET A 259 0.56 13.16 -10.80
N SER A 260 1.24 12.22 -11.44
CA SER A 260 2.68 12.29 -11.64
C SER A 260 3.03 13.13 -12.86
N GLU A 261 4.11 13.91 -12.81
CA GLU A 261 4.61 14.69 -13.96
C GLU A 261 4.94 13.80 -15.17
N GLY A 262 5.39 12.58 -14.93
CA GLY A 262 5.68 11.58 -15.95
C GLY A 262 4.50 10.68 -16.31
N GLY A 263 3.34 10.85 -15.65
CA GLY A 263 2.14 10.06 -15.90
C GLY A 263 1.37 10.48 -17.15
N ASP A 264 0.66 9.53 -17.74
CA ASP A 264 -0.10 9.71 -18.99
C ASP A 264 -1.56 10.16 -18.73
N LEU A 265 -1.96 10.27 -17.46
CA LEU A 265 -3.35 10.55 -17.07
C LEU A 265 -3.66 12.03 -16.81
N LYS A 266 -2.72 12.94 -17.06
CA LYS A 266 -2.88 14.39 -16.80
C LYS A 266 -4.14 15.01 -17.43
N SER A 267 -4.56 14.51 -18.58
CA SER A 267 -5.73 15.02 -19.33
C SER A 267 -7.07 14.69 -18.69
N LEU A 268 -7.11 13.76 -17.72
CA LEU A 268 -8.36 13.27 -17.12
C LEU A 268 -8.73 14.00 -15.83
N GLY A 269 -7.86 14.90 -15.37
CA GLY A 269 -8.07 15.62 -14.13
C GLY A 269 -7.81 14.76 -12.88
N GLN A 270 -7.98 15.39 -11.74
CA GLN A 270 -7.88 14.77 -10.42
C GLN A 270 -9.07 15.24 -9.58
N THR A 271 -9.55 14.39 -8.70
CA THR A 271 -10.52 14.77 -7.65
C THR A 271 -9.94 15.91 -6.81
N GLU A 272 -10.78 16.84 -6.38
CA GLU A 272 -10.35 17.93 -5.49
C GLU A 272 -9.61 17.38 -4.27
N ASN A 273 -8.47 17.98 -3.92
CA ASN A 273 -7.57 17.47 -2.89
C ASN A 273 -8.27 17.22 -1.54
N LYS A 274 -9.16 18.11 -1.12
CA LYS A 274 -9.90 17.96 0.14
C LYS A 274 -10.84 16.75 0.12
N GLN A 275 -11.56 16.55 -0.97
CA GLN A 275 -12.46 15.41 -1.14
C GLN A 275 -11.67 14.11 -1.25
N LEU A 276 -10.58 14.11 -2.00
CA LEU A 276 -9.69 12.97 -2.15
C LEU A 276 -9.03 12.57 -0.83
N PHE A 277 -8.63 13.56 -0.03
CA PHE A 277 -8.06 13.34 1.30
C PHE A 277 -9.08 12.66 2.22
N GLN A 278 -10.31 13.22 2.32
CA GLN A 278 -11.35 12.63 3.16
C GLN A 278 -11.73 11.22 2.69
N LEU A 279 -11.91 11.01 1.38
CA LEU A 279 -12.20 9.67 0.85
C LEU A 279 -11.10 8.67 1.18
N SER A 280 -9.84 9.10 1.15
CA SER A 280 -8.70 8.25 1.51
C SER A 280 -8.70 7.89 3.00
N LEU A 281 -9.07 8.83 3.87
CA LEU A 281 -9.24 8.58 5.30
C LEU A 281 -10.40 7.61 5.57
N ASN A 282 -11.55 7.82 4.91
CA ASN A 282 -12.69 6.92 5.02
C ASN A 282 -12.32 5.50 4.56
N MET A 283 -11.57 5.38 3.46
CA MET A 283 -11.11 4.08 2.95
C MET A 283 -10.21 3.36 3.96
N ILE A 284 -9.32 4.07 4.65
CA ILE A 284 -8.48 3.51 5.72
C ILE A 284 -9.35 3.02 6.88
N ALA A 285 -10.28 3.87 7.35
CA ALA A 285 -11.16 3.55 8.47
C ALA A 285 -12.06 2.36 8.17
N VAL A 286 -12.74 2.37 7.03
CA VAL A 286 -13.63 1.27 6.64
C VAL A 286 -12.86 -0.04 6.45
N THR A 287 -11.67 0.02 5.84
CA THR A 287 -10.79 -1.15 5.72
C THR A 287 -10.42 -1.71 7.10
N ARG A 288 -10.13 -0.85 8.09
CA ARG A 288 -9.87 -1.27 9.47
C ARG A 288 -11.08 -1.96 10.09
N LEU A 289 -12.27 -1.37 9.96
CA LEU A 289 -13.49 -1.96 10.52
C LEU A 289 -13.83 -3.32 9.88
N VAL A 290 -13.60 -3.46 8.57
CA VAL A 290 -13.91 -4.70 7.83
C VAL A 290 -12.88 -5.79 8.05
N MET A 291 -11.59 -5.44 8.08
CA MET A 291 -10.48 -6.42 8.11
C MET A 291 -9.94 -6.67 9.51
N GLY A 292 -10.22 -5.82 10.47
CA GLY A 292 -9.76 -5.96 11.85
C GLY A 292 -8.23 -5.98 11.98
N ASN A 293 -7.66 -7.12 12.31
CA ASN A 293 -6.24 -7.30 12.67
C ASN A 293 -5.33 -7.41 11.44
N ILE A 294 -5.10 -6.30 10.75
CA ILE A 294 -4.15 -6.21 9.63
C ILE A 294 -3.23 -4.99 9.76
N ASN A 295 -2.12 -4.99 9.04
CA ASN A 295 -1.27 -3.81 8.92
C ASN A 295 -1.76 -2.89 7.79
N ILE A 296 -2.04 -1.62 8.11
CA ILE A 296 -2.41 -0.59 7.14
C ILE A 296 -1.34 0.49 7.15
N ALA A 297 -0.75 0.76 5.99
CA ALA A 297 0.28 1.79 5.85
C ALA A 297 -0.35 3.19 5.75
N ALA A 298 0.15 4.15 6.54
CA ALA A 298 -0.07 5.57 6.33
C ALA A 298 0.80 6.03 5.14
N ALA A 299 0.19 6.07 3.94
CA ALA A 299 0.92 6.34 2.70
C ALA A 299 1.52 7.74 2.67
N THR A 300 2.72 7.88 2.11
CA THR A 300 3.38 9.18 1.93
C THR A 300 2.54 10.15 1.09
N ALA A 301 1.75 9.64 0.15
CA ALA A 301 0.84 10.43 -0.66
C ALA A 301 -0.20 11.23 0.17
N MET A 302 -0.56 10.76 1.37
CA MET A 302 -1.44 11.53 2.29
C MET A 302 -0.79 12.85 2.71
N GLN A 303 0.54 12.87 2.87
CA GLN A 303 1.29 14.07 3.26
C GLN A 303 1.40 15.11 2.13
N VAL A 304 1.21 14.69 0.87
CA VAL A 304 1.12 15.62 -0.27
C VAL A 304 -0.21 16.38 -0.28
N LEU A 305 -1.29 15.76 0.20
CA LEU A 305 -2.60 16.38 0.30
C LEU A 305 -2.75 17.27 1.54
N ASP A 306 -2.14 16.86 2.66
CA ASP A 306 -2.15 17.56 3.93
C ASP A 306 -0.83 17.34 4.67
N PRO A 307 -0.14 18.38 5.19
CA PRO A 307 1.15 18.22 5.89
C PRO A 307 1.11 17.24 7.07
N GLN A 308 -0.03 17.07 7.73
CA GLN A 308 -0.27 16.11 8.83
C GLN A 308 -1.00 14.83 8.34
N GLY A 309 -1.02 14.59 7.03
CA GLY A 309 -1.84 13.55 6.43
C GLY A 309 -1.52 12.14 6.90
N ARG A 310 -0.26 11.83 7.22
CA ARG A 310 0.11 10.51 7.78
C ARG A 310 -0.34 10.34 9.22
N GLU A 311 -0.19 11.37 10.03
CA GLU A 311 -0.64 11.40 11.42
C GLU A 311 -2.17 11.26 11.49
N THR A 312 -2.87 11.97 10.62
CA THR A 312 -4.32 11.86 10.47
C THR A 312 -4.71 10.44 10.01
N ALA A 313 -4.00 9.84 9.06
CA ALA A 313 -4.26 8.46 8.63
C ALA A 313 -4.10 7.45 9.78
N ILE A 314 -3.14 7.66 10.69
CA ILE A 314 -2.98 6.81 11.90
C ILE A 314 -4.23 6.91 12.79
N SER A 315 -4.78 8.10 13.00
CA SER A 315 -6.00 8.27 13.79
C SER A 315 -7.24 7.67 13.12
N TYR A 316 -7.19 7.39 11.81
CA TYR A 316 -8.22 6.67 11.06
C TYR A 316 -7.94 5.16 10.94
N GLY A 317 -6.98 4.62 11.67
CA GLY A 317 -6.76 3.18 11.75
C GLY A 317 -5.54 2.63 11.02
N ALA A 318 -4.71 3.47 10.38
CA ALA A 318 -3.40 3.05 9.91
C ALA A 318 -2.45 2.81 11.12
N ASN A 319 -1.50 1.90 10.97
CA ASN A 319 -0.59 1.53 12.06
C ASN A 319 0.87 1.30 11.60
N VAL A 320 1.18 1.59 10.34
CA VAL A 320 2.54 1.47 9.79
C VAL A 320 2.96 2.78 9.15
N VAL A 321 4.13 3.29 9.52
CA VAL A 321 4.79 4.43 8.89
C VAL A 321 6.06 3.96 8.19
N MET A 322 6.30 4.48 7.01
CA MET A 322 7.44 4.08 6.17
C MET A 322 8.37 5.28 5.91
N PRO A 323 9.32 5.60 6.84
CA PRO A 323 10.32 6.63 6.60
C PRO A 323 11.24 6.22 5.44
N ASN A 324 11.52 7.16 4.54
CA ASN A 324 12.41 6.91 3.41
C ASN A 324 13.88 6.89 3.87
N LEU A 325 14.54 5.75 3.70
CA LEU A 325 15.96 5.51 4.00
C LEU A 325 16.84 5.45 2.76
N THR A 326 16.27 5.66 1.57
CA THR A 326 17.03 5.79 0.33
C THR A 326 18.04 6.93 0.47
N PRO A 327 19.31 6.79 0.02
CA PRO A 327 20.28 7.88 0.08
C PRO A 327 19.76 9.15 -0.59
N LEU A 328 20.06 10.32 -0.02
CA LEU A 328 19.47 11.62 -0.41
C LEU A 328 19.63 11.93 -1.89
N GLN A 329 20.78 11.58 -2.48
CA GLN A 329 21.08 11.83 -3.90
C GLN A 329 20.11 11.15 -4.88
N TYR A 330 19.30 10.20 -4.44
CA TYR A 330 18.34 9.45 -5.27
C TYR A 330 16.89 9.88 -5.04
N ARG A 331 16.62 10.79 -4.10
CA ARG A 331 15.24 11.18 -3.72
C ARG A 331 14.67 12.31 -4.56
N GLU A 332 15.48 12.97 -5.37
CA GLU A 332 15.10 14.14 -6.18
C GLU A 332 14.70 13.77 -7.62
N GLY A 333 14.45 12.51 -7.90
CA GLY A 333 14.13 11.99 -9.23
C GLY A 333 12.68 11.55 -9.43
#